data_eb0e46abf47d0ca23f39c146c6713e50
#
_entry.id   eb0e46abf47d0ca23f39c146c6713e50
#
_cell.length_a   1.000
_cell.length_b   1.000
_cell.length_c   1.000
_cell.angle_alpha   90.00
_cell.angle_beta   90.00
_cell.angle_gamma   90.00
#
_symmetry.space_group_name_H-M   'P 1'
#
loop_
_entity.id
_entity.type
_entity.pdbx_description
1 polymer ?
#
loop_
_entity_poly.entity_id
_entity_poly.type
_entity_poly.pdbx_seq_one_letter_code
_entity_poly.pdbx_strand_id
1 'polypeptide(L)'
;MKPIVFLLSGLCILILLVPTILVLPFQAEKGAAVNREPGHKTAHTTRETKGAETLKESPVSIPVYRTSNHSVENIPLEEYVIGVVASEMPANFKPEALKAQALAARTFIVRLMVADSAVQAPKGSLVDDTQMFQVYQSKSQLKKEWGSKYAHNLKKITNAVADTQGKILTYDNKPIEASFFSTSNGYTENAEAYWTSAIPYLKSVKSPWDKQSPKYLATQTFSVPEFQQKLGVQLSGQNTVGQITARTPGHQVATAVINGKKLKGRDIREKLGLRSADFEWKRNGGSITITTKGFGHGVGMSQYGANYMAEQGKSVADILKHYYQGVDISEADSFLNKYMAKK
;
A
#
# COMPACT_ATOMS: atom_id res chain seq x y z
N MET A 1 8.24 -8.12 -45.47
CA MET A 1 8.87 -7.70 -44.22
C MET A 1 8.32 -6.40 -43.59
N LYS A 2 7.23 -5.82 -44.09
CA LYS A 2 6.69 -4.53 -43.58
C LYS A 2 5.52 -4.63 -42.57
N PRO A 3 4.71 -5.71 -42.47
CA PRO A 3 3.59 -5.73 -41.50
C PRO A 3 4.02 -6.03 -40.07
N ILE A 4 5.13 -6.72 -39.83
CA ILE A 4 5.60 -7.09 -38.48
C ILE A 4 6.14 -5.89 -37.69
N VAL A 5 6.75 -4.92 -38.38
CA VAL A 5 7.29 -3.69 -37.75
C VAL A 5 6.15 -2.80 -37.22
N PHE A 6 5.03 -2.72 -37.93
CA PHE A 6 3.84 -1.95 -37.48
C PHE A 6 3.12 -2.62 -36.31
N LEU A 7 3.13 -3.95 -36.22
CA LEU A 7 2.53 -4.68 -35.12
C LEU A 7 3.33 -4.50 -33.81
N LEU A 8 4.66 -4.50 -33.90
CA LEU A 8 5.55 -4.27 -32.76
C LEU A 8 5.51 -2.82 -32.26
N SER A 9 5.43 -1.83 -33.18
CA SER A 9 5.29 -0.43 -32.77
C SER A 9 3.92 -0.13 -32.12
N GLY A 10 2.84 -0.74 -32.61
CA GLY A 10 1.52 -0.64 -32.00
C GLY A 10 1.46 -1.26 -30.59
N LEU A 11 2.14 -2.37 -30.36
CA LEU A 11 2.23 -3.03 -29.06
C LEU A 11 3.04 -2.22 -28.04
N CYS A 12 4.14 -1.57 -28.47
CA CYS A 12 4.91 -0.69 -27.59
C CYS A 12 4.15 0.58 -27.20
N ILE A 13 3.32 1.14 -28.09
CA ILE A 13 2.48 2.32 -27.78
C ILE A 13 1.36 1.92 -26.80
N LEU A 14 0.78 0.73 -26.91
CA LEU A 14 -0.25 0.25 -26.00
C LEU A 14 0.31 -0.01 -24.57
N ILE A 15 1.55 -0.50 -24.46
CA ILE A 15 2.22 -0.73 -23.17
C ILE A 15 2.60 0.58 -22.48
N LEU A 16 2.87 1.66 -23.23
CA LEU A 16 3.20 2.98 -22.68
C LEU A 16 1.97 3.82 -22.31
N LEU A 17 0.78 3.54 -22.87
CA LEU A 17 -0.44 4.29 -22.59
C LEU A 17 -1.21 3.78 -21.34
N VAL A 18 -1.05 2.53 -20.94
CA VAL A 18 -1.76 1.95 -19.79
C VAL A 18 -1.37 2.58 -18.43
N PRO A 19 -0.11 2.99 -18.19
CA PRO A 19 0.25 3.70 -16.95
C PRO A 19 -0.24 5.14 -16.88
N THR A 20 -0.46 5.81 -18.01
CA THR A 20 -0.74 7.26 -18.06
C THR A 20 -2.20 7.61 -17.79
N ILE A 21 -3.13 6.68 -17.96
CA ILE A 21 -4.58 6.91 -17.75
C ILE A 21 -4.98 6.82 -16.25
N LEU A 22 -4.10 6.29 -15.39
CA LEU A 22 -4.37 6.15 -13.94
C LEU A 22 -4.04 7.40 -13.10
N VAL A 23 -3.56 8.48 -13.71
CA VAL A 23 -3.18 9.72 -13.02
C VAL A 23 -3.81 10.95 -13.73
N LEU A 24 -5.14 11.07 -13.67
CA LEU A 24 -5.80 12.36 -13.96
C LEU A 24 -6.12 13.07 -12.63
N PRO A 25 -5.76 14.36 -12.46
CA PRO A 25 -6.07 15.11 -11.26
C PRO A 25 -7.56 15.48 -11.24
N PHE A 26 -8.23 15.13 -10.15
CA PHE A 26 -9.59 15.59 -9.86
C PHE A 26 -9.58 17.10 -9.61
N GLN A 27 -10.27 17.87 -10.42
CA GLN A 27 -10.60 19.28 -10.12
C GLN A 27 -11.69 19.30 -9.05
N ALA A 28 -11.43 20.04 -7.97
CA ALA A 28 -12.39 20.28 -6.90
C ALA A 28 -13.44 21.32 -7.33
N GLU A 29 -14.71 20.97 -7.27
CA GLU A 29 -15.81 21.91 -7.38
C GLU A 29 -15.87 22.82 -6.15
N LYS A 30 -16.06 24.12 -6.40
CA LYS A 30 -16.26 25.15 -5.38
C LYS A 30 -17.68 25.04 -4.80
N GLY A 31 -17.81 24.60 -3.57
CA GLY A 31 -19.03 24.65 -2.78
C GLY A 31 -19.15 25.96 -1.98
N ALA A 32 -20.33 26.52 -1.98
CA ALA A 32 -20.73 27.84 -1.47
C ALA A 32 -20.54 28.03 0.05
N ALA A 33 -20.21 29.25 0.42
CA ALA A 33 -20.10 29.73 1.79
C ALA A 33 -21.48 29.78 2.49
N VAL A 34 -21.58 29.22 3.70
CA VAL A 34 -22.67 29.48 4.65
C VAL A 34 -22.08 30.15 5.87
N ASN A 35 -22.48 31.40 6.07
CA ASN A 35 -22.26 32.19 7.28
C ASN A 35 -22.93 31.54 8.49
N ARG A 36 -22.23 31.42 9.61
CA ARG A 36 -22.80 31.34 10.95
C ARG A 36 -21.93 32.10 11.96
N GLU A 37 -22.60 32.96 12.71
CA GLU A 37 -22.08 33.81 13.76
C GLU A 37 -21.65 33.08 15.05
N PRO A 38 -20.97 33.80 15.99
CA PRO A 38 -20.07 33.20 16.98
C PRO A 38 -20.71 33.02 18.36
N GLY A 39 -20.25 31.97 19.07
CA GLY A 39 -20.56 31.88 20.49
C GLY A 39 -20.26 30.51 21.07
N HIS A 40 -19.06 30.29 21.58
CA HIS A 40 -18.77 29.80 22.95
C HIS A 40 -17.27 29.61 23.13
N LYS A 41 -16.70 30.35 24.08
CA LYS A 41 -15.29 30.19 24.53
C LYS A 41 -15.20 28.93 25.35
N THR A 42 -14.55 27.90 24.81
CA THR A 42 -13.98 26.80 25.60
C THR A 42 -12.46 26.90 25.53
N ALA A 43 -11.83 26.91 26.69
CA ALA A 43 -10.39 27.04 26.85
C ALA A 43 -9.66 25.92 26.12
N HIS A 44 -9.01 26.25 24.99
CA HIS A 44 -8.03 25.39 24.37
C HIS A 44 -6.71 25.54 25.12
N THR A 45 -6.34 24.49 25.87
CA THR A 45 -4.97 24.33 26.34
C THR A 45 -4.06 24.25 25.12
N THR A 46 -3.33 25.29 24.88
CA THR A 46 -2.32 25.39 23.81
C THR A 46 -1.21 24.38 24.13
N ARG A 47 -1.27 23.22 23.46
CA ARG A 47 -0.13 22.28 23.44
C ARG A 47 0.92 22.97 22.57
N GLU A 48 1.97 23.46 23.18
CA GLU A 48 3.14 24.02 22.51
C GLU A 48 3.59 23.04 21.40
N THR A 49 3.63 23.55 20.18
CA THR A 49 4.25 22.87 19.04
C THR A 49 5.74 22.75 19.34
N LYS A 50 6.18 21.54 19.76
CA LYS A 50 7.62 21.20 19.74
C LYS A 50 8.16 21.57 18.36
N GLY A 51 9.28 22.30 18.35
CA GLY A 51 9.97 22.67 17.11
C GLY A 51 10.21 21.43 16.26
N ALA A 52 10.20 21.61 14.93
CA ALA A 52 10.45 20.52 13.99
C ALA A 52 11.73 19.79 14.39
N GLU A 53 11.62 18.50 14.76
CA GLU A 53 12.78 17.67 15.02
C GLU A 53 13.59 17.55 13.72
N THR A 54 14.87 17.91 13.80
CA THR A 54 15.78 17.78 12.67
C THR A 54 16.19 16.32 12.55
N LEU A 55 16.07 15.72 11.37
CA LEU A 55 16.58 14.37 11.11
C LEU A 55 18.07 14.31 11.48
N LYS A 56 18.42 13.31 12.29
CA LYS A 56 19.81 12.96 12.55
C LYS A 56 20.40 12.25 11.34
N GLU A 57 21.71 12.34 11.17
CA GLU A 57 22.42 11.63 10.11
C GLU A 57 22.18 10.12 10.21
N SER A 58 21.88 9.48 9.06
CA SER A 58 21.64 8.04 9.02
C SER A 58 22.97 7.28 9.06
N PRO A 59 23.13 6.29 9.96
CA PRO A 59 24.38 5.53 10.07
C PRO A 59 24.64 4.62 8.85
N VAL A 60 23.62 4.37 8.03
CA VAL A 60 23.67 3.49 6.87
C VAL A 60 22.97 4.09 5.66
N SER A 61 23.42 3.68 4.47
CA SER A 61 22.75 3.97 3.19
C SER A 61 22.22 2.68 2.55
N ILE A 62 21.11 2.82 1.84
CA ILE A 62 20.40 1.75 1.14
C ILE A 62 20.79 1.82 -0.34
N PRO A 63 21.40 0.77 -0.90
CA PRO A 63 21.60 0.67 -2.34
C PRO A 63 20.28 0.32 -3.03
N VAL A 64 19.68 1.31 -3.69
CA VAL A 64 18.39 1.22 -4.41
C VAL A 64 18.65 1.19 -5.91
N TYR A 65 18.18 0.16 -6.59
CA TYR A 65 18.18 0.14 -8.05
C TYR A 65 17.06 1.02 -8.58
N ARG A 66 17.45 2.01 -9.40
CA ARG A 66 16.52 2.94 -10.04
C ARG A 66 16.16 2.44 -11.43
N THR A 67 14.90 2.03 -11.58
CA THR A 67 14.40 1.47 -12.85
C THR A 67 14.39 2.49 -14.00
N SER A 68 14.29 3.79 -13.69
CA SER A 68 14.22 4.86 -14.67
C SER A 68 15.53 5.13 -15.43
N ASN A 69 16.68 4.85 -14.81
CA ASN A 69 18.01 5.08 -15.37
C ASN A 69 18.95 3.87 -15.29
N HIS A 70 18.45 2.72 -14.80
CA HIS A 70 19.17 1.45 -14.67
C HIS A 70 20.46 1.55 -13.84
N SER A 71 20.47 2.38 -12.79
CA SER A 71 21.60 2.58 -11.91
C SER A 71 21.27 2.30 -10.45
N VAL A 72 22.30 2.04 -9.63
CA VAL A 72 22.17 1.88 -8.18
C VAL A 72 22.53 3.19 -7.51
N GLU A 73 21.62 3.73 -6.70
CA GLU A 73 21.82 4.93 -5.86
C GLU A 73 21.94 4.51 -4.40
N ASN A 74 22.97 4.99 -3.69
CA ASN A 74 23.11 4.81 -2.25
C ASN A 74 22.38 5.93 -1.52
N ILE A 75 21.22 5.62 -0.94
CA ILE A 75 20.32 6.59 -0.32
C ILE A 75 20.39 6.43 1.20
N PRO A 76 20.66 7.51 1.99
CA PRO A 76 20.60 7.44 3.45
C PRO A 76 19.27 6.85 3.92
N LEU A 77 19.30 5.97 4.95
CA LEU A 77 18.13 5.21 5.41
C LEU A 77 16.89 6.08 5.63
N GLU A 78 17.04 7.20 6.35
CA GLU A 78 15.87 8.04 6.63
C GLU A 78 15.36 8.81 5.40
N GLU A 79 16.23 9.14 4.45
CA GLU A 79 15.84 9.71 3.15
C GLU A 79 15.08 8.66 2.30
N TYR A 80 15.51 7.41 2.34
CA TYR A 80 14.78 6.31 1.72
C TYR A 80 13.39 6.17 2.33
N VAL A 81 13.28 6.17 3.66
CA VAL A 81 11.98 6.10 4.36
C VAL A 81 11.07 7.27 4.00
N ILE A 82 11.60 8.51 3.89
CA ILE A 82 10.82 9.67 3.42
C ILE A 82 10.27 9.42 2.01
N GLY A 83 11.11 8.97 1.08
CA GLY A 83 10.70 8.69 -0.29
C GLY A 83 9.64 7.60 -0.40
N VAL A 84 9.75 6.55 0.43
CA VAL A 84 8.74 5.48 0.51
C VAL A 84 7.42 5.99 1.09
N VAL A 85 7.44 6.65 2.26
CA VAL A 85 6.21 7.21 2.87
C VAL A 85 5.50 8.16 1.92
N ALA A 86 6.26 9.00 1.22
CA ALA A 86 5.75 9.95 0.24
C ALA A 86 5.06 9.28 -0.96
N SER A 87 5.53 8.09 -1.35
CA SER A 87 4.99 7.32 -2.48
C SER A 87 3.82 6.43 -2.09
N GLU A 88 3.80 5.94 -0.85
CA GLU A 88 2.82 4.96 -0.36
C GLU A 88 1.58 5.58 0.25
N MET A 89 1.73 6.71 0.96
CA MET A 89 0.60 7.37 1.63
C MET A 89 0.34 8.79 1.11
N PRO A 90 -0.93 9.20 0.95
CA PRO A 90 -1.27 10.59 0.69
C PRO A 90 -0.71 11.53 1.77
N ALA A 91 0.02 12.58 1.35
CA ALA A 91 0.65 13.52 2.28
C ALA A 91 -0.34 14.29 3.18
N ASN A 92 -1.63 14.33 2.82
CA ASN A 92 -2.69 14.93 3.64
C ASN A 92 -3.16 14.04 4.80
N PHE A 93 -2.71 12.78 4.89
CA PHE A 93 -3.05 11.90 6.02
C PHE A 93 -2.54 12.47 7.35
N LYS A 94 -3.14 12.06 8.45
CA LYS A 94 -2.80 12.53 9.80
C LYS A 94 -1.38 12.13 10.19
N PRO A 95 -0.69 12.94 11.01
CA PRO A 95 0.69 12.65 11.43
C PRO A 95 0.90 11.26 12.00
N GLU A 96 -0.02 10.78 12.86
CA GLU A 96 0.10 9.46 13.49
C GLU A 96 0.02 8.31 12.47
N ALA A 97 -0.75 8.45 11.39
CA ALA A 97 -0.78 7.49 10.29
C ALA A 97 0.52 7.51 9.47
N LEU A 98 1.06 8.70 9.19
CA LEU A 98 2.35 8.85 8.49
C LEU A 98 3.50 8.27 9.32
N LYS A 99 3.49 8.44 10.67
CA LYS A 99 4.43 7.80 11.60
C LYS A 99 4.33 6.28 11.56
N ALA A 100 3.10 5.74 11.54
CA ALA A 100 2.90 4.29 11.44
C ALA A 100 3.45 3.74 10.12
N GLN A 101 3.25 4.45 9.00
CA GLN A 101 3.84 4.08 7.72
C GLN A 101 5.37 4.18 7.74
N ALA A 102 5.94 5.20 8.37
CA ALA A 102 7.40 5.36 8.49
C ALA A 102 8.03 4.19 9.27
N LEU A 103 7.41 3.78 10.39
CA LEU A 103 7.82 2.61 11.15
C LEU A 103 7.72 1.32 10.32
N ALA A 104 6.63 1.13 9.60
CA ALA A 104 6.46 -0.05 8.73
C ALA A 104 7.52 -0.09 7.61
N ALA A 105 7.75 1.03 6.92
CA ALA A 105 8.73 1.14 5.84
C ALA A 105 10.16 0.91 6.34
N ARG A 106 10.54 1.50 7.47
CA ARG A 106 11.85 1.31 8.09
C ARG A 106 12.04 -0.13 8.55
N THR A 107 11.02 -0.74 9.14
CA THR A 107 11.07 -2.15 9.57
C THR A 107 11.32 -3.08 8.39
N PHE A 108 10.63 -2.88 7.28
CA PHE A 108 10.80 -3.67 6.06
C PHE A 108 12.27 -3.64 5.58
N ILE A 109 12.86 -2.45 5.42
CA ILE A 109 14.21 -2.35 4.89
C ILE A 109 15.26 -2.87 5.89
N VAL A 110 15.11 -2.62 7.19
CA VAL A 110 15.99 -3.16 8.23
C VAL A 110 15.91 -4.69 8.28
N ARG A 111 14.71 -5.26 8.12
CA ARG A 111 14.52 -6.70 8.02
C ARG A 111 15.29 -7.31 6.84
N LEU A 112 15.25 -6.68 5.67
CA LEU A 112 16.03 -7.12 4.50
C LEU A 112 17.54 -7.04 4.74
N MET A 113 18.02 -5.97 5.40
CA MET A 113 19.43 -5.80 5.74
C MET A 113 19.98 -6.92 6.62
N VAL A 114 19.19 -7.41 7.56
CA VAL A 114 19.65 -8.45 8.50
C VAL A 114 19.24 -9.86 8.08
N ALA A 115 18.52 -10.01 6.98
CA ALA A 115 18.16 -11.32 6.44
C ALA A 115 19.41 -12.10 6.03
N ASP A 116 19.41 -13.41 6.31
CA ASP A 116 20.50 -14.31 5.92
C ASP A 116 20.31 -14.88 4.48
N SER A 117 19.15 -14.70 3.89
CA SER A 117 18.83 -15.10 2.52
C SER A 117 19.09 -13.98 1.53
N ALA A 118 19.63 -14.34 0.37
CA ALA A 118 19.80 -13.40 -0.73
C ALA A 118 18.43 -12.84 -1.18
N VAL A 119 18.32 -11.51 -1.16
CA VAL A 119 17.17 -10.81 -1.73
C VAL A 119 17.28 -10.85 -3.24
N GLN A 120 16.19 -11.14 -3.95
CA GLN A 120 16.15 -11.13 -5.42
C GLN A 120 16.02 -9.68 -5.94
N ALA A 121 17.04 -8.88 -5.66
CA ALA A 121 17.17 -7.52 -6.18
C ALA A 121 18.20 -7.48 -7.33
N PRO A 122 18.17 -6.47 -8.20
CA PRO A 122 19.20 -6.28 -9.22
C PRO A 122 20.59 -6.21 -8.61
N LYS A 123 21.60 -6.75 -9.34
CA LYS A 123 22.98 -6.85 -8.84
C LYS A 123 23.51 -5.53 -8.31
N GLY A 124 24.05 -5.55 -7.09
CA GLY A 124 24.61 -4.39 -6.41
C GLY A 124 23.58 -3.54 -5.64
N SER A 125 22.30 -3.93 -5.65
CA SER A 125 21.26 -3.27 -4.86
C SER A 125 20.69 -4.18 -3.77
N LEU A 126 20.05 -3.57 -2.78
CA LEU A 126 19.28 -4.29 -1.75
C LEU A 126 17.79 -4.37 -2.14
N VAL A 127 17.29 -3.35 -2.83
CA VAL A 127 15.91 -3.21 -3.31
C VAL A 127 15.89 -2.50 -4.66
N ASP A 128 14.77 -2.55 -5.36
CA ASP A 128 14.45 -1.62 -6.44
C ASP A 128 13.39 -0.59 -5.97
N ASP A 129 13.05 0.36 -6.86
CA ASP A 129 12.10 1.44 -6.60
C ASP A 129 10.65 1.09 -6.99
N THR A 130 10.33 -0.20 -7.18
CA THR A 130 9.03 -0.68 -7.64
C THR A 130 8.19 -1.33 -6.53
N GLN A 131 6.96 -1.72 -6.88
CA GLN A 131 6.05 -2.46 -6.00
C GLN A 131 6.54 -3.88 -5.63
N MET A 132 7.62 -4.38 -6.24
CA MET A 132 8.23 -5.65 -5.85
C MET A 132 8.82 -5.60 -4.44
N PHE A 133 9.24 -4.39 -4.03
CA PHE A 133 9.73 -4.08 -2.69
C PHE A 133 8.82 -3.01 -2.05
N GLN A 134 9.22 -1.75 -2.13
CA GLN A 134 8.45 -0.57 -1.71
C GLN A 134 8.64 0.52 -2.76
N VAL A 135 7.56 1.13 -3.20
CA VAL A 135 7.67 2.23 -4.16
C VAL A 135 8.48 3.36 -3.53
N TYR A 136 9.57 3.72 -4.20
CA TYR A 136 10.42 4.82 -3.78
C TYR A 136 10.46 5.92 -4.85
N GLN A 137 10.27 7.17 -4.43
CA GLN A 137 10.46 8.35 -5.26
C GLN A 137 11.53 9.27 -4.66
N SER A 138 12.39 9.81 -5.55
CA SER A 138 13.37 10.82 -5.17
C SER A 138 12.70 12.17 -4.91
N LYS A 139 13.41 13.07 -4.21
CA LYS A 139 12.97 14.46 -3.98
C LYS A 139 12.62 15.19 -5.29
N SER A 140 13.36 14.92 -6.38
CA SER A 140 13.10 15.51 -7.70
C SER A 140 11.80 14.99 -8.32
N GLN A 141 11.50 13.69 -8.20
CA GLN A 141 10.25 13.10 -8.66
C GLN A 141 9.07 13.64 -7.87
N LEU A 142 9.17 13.67 -6.54
CA LEU A 142 8.14 14.24 -5.66
C LEU A 142 7.89 15.73 -5.93
N LYS A 143 8.95 16.51 -6.21
CA LYS A 143 8.80 17.92 -6.58
C LYS A 143 8.03 18.11 -7.87
N LYS A 144 8.30 17.24 -8.87
CA LYS A 144 7.57 17.25 -10.15
C LYS A 144 6.10 16.86 -9.96
N GLU A 145 5.81 15.86 -9.13
CA GLU A 145 4.46 15.36 -8.87
C GLU A 145 3.61 16.34 -8.06
N TRP A 146 4.16 16.88 -6.97
CA TRP A 146 3.40 17.72 -6.04
C TRP A 146 3.39 19.21 -6.40
N GLY A 147 4.27 19.67 -7.30
CA GLY A 147 4.31 21.06 -7.74
C GLY A 147 4.40 22.04 -6.58
N SER A 148 3.45 22.99 -6.50
CA SER A 148 3.40 24.02 -5.44
C SER A 148 3.19 23.44 -4.02
N LYS A 149 2.66 22.24 -3.89
CA LYS A 149 2.45 21.58 -2.58
C LYS A 149 3.70 20.88 -2.05
N TYR A 150 4.79 20.79 -2.84
CA TYR A 150 5.99 20.01 -2.50
C TYR A 150 6.57 20.36 -1.14
N ALA A 151 6.86 21.64 -0.88
CA ALA A 151 7.50 22.06 0.37
C ALA A 151 6.64 21.70 1.60
N HIS A 152 5.33 21.93 1.52
CA HIS A 152 4.41 21.60 2.61
C HIS A 152 4.32 20.09 2.85
N ASN A 153 4.12 19.31 1.79
CA ASN A 153 3.97 17.87 1.89
C ASN A 153 5.25 17.19 2.37
N LEU A 154 6.40 17.60 1.81
CA LEU A 154 7.70 17.07 2.21
C LEU A 154 7.99 17.35 3.68
N LYS A 155 7.75 18.59 4.16
CA LYS A 155 7.92 18.94 5.57
C LYS A 155 7.09 18.05 6.48
N LYS A 156 5.83 17.81 6.14
CA LYS A 156 4.93 16.99 6.95
C LYS A 156 5.40 15.53 7.04
N ILE A 157 5.83 14.95 5.92
CA ILE A 157 6.36 13.58 5.90
C ILE A 157 7.69 13.50 6.62
N THR A 158 8.62 14.47 6.39
CA THR A 158 9.90 14.51 7.09
C THR A 158 9.72 14.57 8.61
N ASN A 159 8.78 15.37 9.12
CA ASN A 159 8.48 15.40 10.54
C ASN A 159 8.00 14.04 11.07
N ALA A 160 7.11 13.35 10.35
CA ALA A 160 6.63 12.02 10.76
C ALA A 160 7.77 10.97 10.78
N VAL A 161 8.70 11.05 9.83
CA VAL A 161 9.88 10.18 9.80
C VAL A 161 10.84 10.52 10.93
N ALA A 162 11.10 11.82 11.20
CA ALA A 162 11.96 12.29 12.28
C ALA A 162 11.43 11.87 13.66
N ASP A 163 10.11 12.02 13.90
CA ASP A 163 9.46 11.62 15.16
C ASP A 163 9.60 10.11 15.46
N THR A 164 9.90 9.31 14.45
CA THR A 164 10.04 7.84 14.55
C THR A 164 11.43 7.35 14.19
N GLN A 165 12.39 8.26 13.99
CA GLN A 165 13.75 7.93 13.55
C GLN A 165 14.40 6.90 14.48
N GLY A 166 15.09 5.93 13.88
CA GLY A 166 15.81 4.88 14.61
C GLY A 166 14.93 3.79 15.21
N LYS A 167 13.59 3.87 15.03
CA LYS A 167 12.66 2.88 15.60
C LYS A 167 12.08 1.96 14.53
N ILE A 168 11.89 0.70 14.90
CA ILE A 168 11.30 -0.36 14.06
C ILE A 168 10.27 -1.17 14.84
N LEU A 169 9.53 -2.00 14.13
CA LEU A 169 8.58 -2.94 14.71
C LEU A 169 9.22 -4.30 14.87
N THR A 170 9.08 -4.89 16.07
CA THR A 170 9.63 -6.21 16.38
C THR A 170 8.58 -7.14 16.98
N TYR A 171 8.76 -8.43 16.74
CA TYR A 171 8.07 -9.52 17.41
C TYR A 171 9.09 -10.58 17.81
N ASP A 172 9.10 -11.02 19.05
CA ASP A 172 10.15 -11.90 19.60
C ASP A 172 11.57 -11.39 19.28
N ASN A 173 11.82 -10.10 19.50
CA ASN A 173 13.09 -9.41 19.26
C ASN A 173 13.61 -9.52 17.81
N LYS A 174 12.74 -9.74 16.82
CA LYS A 174 13.09 -9.76 15.40
C LYS A 174 12.25 -8.75 14.64
N PRO A 175 12.81 -8.04 13.62
CA PRO A 175 12.04 -7.17 12.77
C PRO A 175 10.92 -7.93 12.09
N ILE A 176 9.70 -7.39 12.14
CA ILE A 176 8.51 -8.05 11.59
C ILE A 176 8.41 -7.93 10.06
N GLU A 177 7.56 -8.77 9.46
CA GLU A 177 6.97 -8.51 8.14
C GLU A 177 5.91 -7.42 8.28
N ALA A 178 6.31 -6.16 8.10
CA ALA A 178 5.44 -5.00 8.32
C ALA A 178 4.60 -4.67 7.07
N SER A 179 3.81 -5.64 6.62
CA SER A 179 2.97 -5.50 5.43
C SER A 179 1.85 -4.50 5.62
N PHE A 180 1.56 -3.74 4.58
CA PHE A 180 0.48 -2.76 4.57
C PHE A 180 -0.22 -2.73 3.20
N PHE A 181 -1.39 -2.14 3.14
CA PHE A 181 -2.19 -2.03 1.92
C PHE A 181 -3.12 -0.82 2.00
N SER A 182 -3.71 -0.43 0.87
CA SER A 182 -4.45 0.83 0.78
C SER A 182 -5.69 0.89 1.67
N THR A 183 -6.67 0.00 1.44
CA THR A 183 -8.00 0.10 2.05
C THR A 183 -8.56 -1.29 2.33
N SER A 184 -9.00 -1.57 3.55
CA SER A 184 -9.64 -2.84 3.88
C SER A 184 -11.10 -2.88 3.40
N ASN A 185 -11.66 -4.08 3.34
CA ASN A 185 -13.10 -4.30 3.12
C ASN A 185 -13.93 -4.18 4.43
N GLY A 186 -13.31 -3.72 5.50
CA GLY A 186 -13.83 -3.67 6.87
C GLY A 186 -13.13 -4.65 7.82
N TYR A 187 -12.24 -5.49 7.26
CA TYR A 187 -11.40 -6.44 7.99
C TYR A 187 -10.02 -6.52 7.32
N THR A 188 -8.97 -6.82 8.10
CA THR A 188 -7.71 -7.27 7.53
C THR A 188 -7.75 -8.78 7.28
N GLU A 189 -6.72 -9.31 6.64
CA GLU A 189 -6.64 -10.72 6.29
C GLU A 189 -5.57 -11.44 7.10
N ASN A 190 -5.75 -12.72 7.37
CA ASN A 190 -4.70 -13.56 7.90
C ASN A 190 -3.58 -13.76 6.88
N ALA A 191 -2.33 -13.76 7.32
CA ALA A 191 -1.17 -13.98 6.46
C ALA A 191 -1.28 -15.29 5.65
N GLU A 192 -1.70 -16.37 6.29
CA GLU A 192 -1.85 -17.71 5.69
C GLU A 192 -2.94 -17.79 4.62
N ALA A 193 -3.90 -16.87 4.62
CA ALA A 193 -4.92 -16.82 3.58
C ALA A 193 -4.39 -16.18 2.27
N TYR A 194 -3.34 -15.39 2.36
CA TYR A 194 -2.72 -14.75 1.20
C TYR A 194 -1.37 -15.39 0.82
N TRP A 195 -0.49 -15.64 1.82
CA TRP A 195 0.84 -16.25 1.63
C TRP A 195 0.81 -17.65 2.17
N THR A 196 0.53 -18.58 2.17
CA THR A 196 0.59 -19.98 2.65
C THR A 196 1.17 -20.16 4.08
N SER A 197 1.99 -19.22 4.57
CA SER A 197 2.62 -19.30 5.89
C SER A 197 1.86 -18.48 6.93
N ALA A 198 1.57 -19.07 8.07
CA ALA A 198 0.99 -18.35 9.21
C ALA A 198 2.04 -17.44 9.85
N ILE A 199 1.67 -16.18 10.08
CA ILE A 199 2.49 -15.20 10.78
C ILE A 199 1.71 -14.74 12.01
N PRO A 200 2.23 -14.93 13.23
CA PRO A 200 1.45 -14.79 14.45
C PRO A 200 0.87 -13.39 14.67
N TYR A 201 1.56 -12.35 14.24
CA TYR A 201 1.17 -10.95 14.36
C TYR A 201 0.36 -10.41 13.16
N LEU A 202 0.21 -11.16 12.07
CA LEU A 202 -0.59 -10.80 10.88
C LEU A 202 -1.89 -11.59 10.86
N LYS A 203 -2.80 -11.22 11.73
CA LYS A 203 -4.13 -11.82 11.87
C LYS A 203 -5.23 -10.85 11.47
N SER A 204 -6.36 -11.39 11.06
CA SER A 204 -7.53 -10.60 10.70
C SER A 204 -8.04 -9.80 11.90
N VAL A 205 -8.14 -8.49 11.73
CA VAL A 205 -8.75 -7.57 12.69
C VAL A 205 -9.83 -6.73 12.00
N LYS A 206 -10.79 -6.24 12.78
CA LYS A 206 -11.82 -5.32 12.28
C LYS A 206 -11.18 -3.98 11.91
N SER A 207 -11.55 -3.42 10.76
CA SER A 207 -11.13 -2.10 10.30
C SER A 207 -12.33 -1.34 9.71
N PRO A 208 -13.35 -1.03 10.53
CA PRO A 208 -14.62 -0.48 10.06
C PRO A 208 -14.50 0.94 9.49
N TRP A 209 -13.43 1.65 9.85
CA TRP A 209 -13.12 3.01 9.38
C TRP A 209 -12.95 3.11 7.87
N ASP A 210 -12.46 2.04 7.25
CA ASP A 210 -12.16 1.97 5.81
C ASP A 210 -13.40 2.20 4.92
N LYS A 211 -14.61 2.01 5.44
CA LYS A 211 -15.86 2.30 4.71
C LYS A 211 -15.98 3.76 4.28
N GLN A 212 -15.25 4.67 4.93
CA GLN A 212 -15.19 6.09 4.59
C GLN A 212 -14.17 6.38 3.47
N SER A 213 -13.33 5.41 3.11
CA SER A 213 -12.31 5.59 2.08
C SER A 213 -12.95 5.77 0.70
N PRO A 214 -12.49 6.74 -0.11
CA PRO A 214 -12.91 6.87 -1.49
C PRO A 214 -12.48 5.69 -2.35
N LYS A 215 -11.60 4.83 -1.82
CA LYS A 215 -11.12 3.61 -2.48
C LYS A 215 -11.87 2.35 -2.02
N TYR A 216 -12.88 2.48 -1.13
CA TYR A 216 -13.58 1.35 -0.54
C TYR A 216 -14.35 0.51 -1.56
N LEU A 217 -15.08 1.15 -2.46
CA LEU A 217 -15.85 0.48 -3.51
C LEU A 217 -15.25 0.75 -4.89
N ALA A 218 -15.23 -0.27 -5.73
CA ALA A 218 -14.93 -0.12 -7.14
C ALA A 218 -15.73 -1.13 -7.97
N THR A 219 -16.09 -0.73 -9.19
CA THR A 219 -16.81 -1.57 -10.14
C THR A 219 -16.01 -1.62 -11.44
N GLN A 220 -15.87 -2.83 -11.99
CA GLN A 220 -15.25 -3.06 -13.29
C GLN A 220 -16.20 -3.95 -14.13
N THR A 221 -16.25 -3.67 -15.41
CA THR A 221 -17.08 -4.45 -16.34
C THR A 221 -16.19 -5.06 -17.41
N PHE A 222 -16.40 -6.35 -17.66
CA PHE A 222 -15.71 -7.16 -18.66
C PHE A 222 -16.72 -7.68 -19.67
N SER A 223 -16.34 -7.81 -20.93
CA SER A 223 -17.10 -8.64 -21.85
C SER A 223 -16.97 -10.12 -21.47
N VAL A 224 -17.99 -10.93 -21.80
CA VAL A 224 -17.93 -12.39 -21.53
C VAL A 224 -16.71 -13.04 -22.19
N PRO A 225 -16.34 -12.76 -23.45
CA PRO A 225 -15.13 -13.32 -24.05
C PRO A 225 -13.85 -12.94 -23.31
N GLU A 226 -13.68 -11.66 -22.92
CA GLU A 226 -12.51 -11.19 -22.17
C GLU A 226 -12.39 -11.89 -20.81
N PHE A 227 -13.50 -11.97 -20.05
CA PHE A 227 -13.54 -12.65 -18.77
C PHE A 227 -13.14 -14.13 -18.89
N GLN A 228 -13.71 -14.83 -19.88
CA GLN A 228 -13.39 -16.24 -20.15
C GLN A 228 -11.93 -16.43 -20.51
N GLN A 229 -11.39 -15.58 -21.38
CA GLN A 229 -9.99 -15.62 -21.80
C GLN A 229 -9.04 -15.41 -20.61
N LYS A 230 -9.26 -14.33 -19.82
CA LYS A 230 -8.41 -13.99 -18.67
C LYS A 230 -8.37 -15.08 -17.60
N LEU A 231 -9.50 -15.72 -17.33
CA LEU A 231 -9.60 -16.77 -16.30
C LEU A 231 -9.36 -18.17 -16.84
N GLY A 232 -9.35 -18.35 -18.16
CA GLY A 232 -9.26 -19.65 -18.81
C GLY A 232 -10.46 -20.53 -18.46
N VAL A 233 -11.68 -19.99 -18.55
CA VAL A 233 -12.94 -20.67 -18.25
C VAL A 233 -13.92 -20.53 -19.41
N GLN A 234 -14.95 -21.40 -19.43
CA GLN A 234 -16.12 -21.24 -20.28
C GLN A 234 -17.34 -20.98 -19.39
N LEU A 235 -18.19 -20.04 -19.74
CA LEU A 235 -19.43 -19.78 -19.02
C LEU A 235 -20.56 -20.62 -19.64
N SER A 236 -21.31 -21.30 -18.80
CA SER A 236 -22.54 -22.01 -19.19
C SER A 236 -23.76 -21.11 -18.95
N GLY A 237 -24.74 -21.16 -19.85
CA GLY A 237 -25.97 -20.36 -19.76
C GLY A 237 -25.78 -18.87 -20.04
N GLN A 238 -26.85 -18.08 -19.95
CA GLN A 238 -26.85 -16.66 -20.34
C GLN A 238 -26.71 -15.68 -19.16
N ASN A 239 -27.05 -16.09 -17.93
CA ASN A 239 -27.17 -15.18 -16.79
C ASN A 239 -26.29 -15.55 -15.56
N THR A 240 -25.49 -16.60 -15.66
CA THR A 240 -24.65 -17.06 -14.57
C THR A 240 -23.16 -16.80 -14.86
N VAL A 241 -22.38 -16.45 -13.84
CA VAL A 241 -20.91 -16.39 -13.92
C VAL A 241 -20.30 -17.63 -13.28
N GLY A 242 -20.75 -17.97 -12.11
CA GLY A 242 -20.25 -19.03 -11.26
C GLY A 242 -20.61 -18.74 -9.81
N GLN A 243 -20.22 -19.63 -8.90
CA GLN A 243 -20.54 -19.55 -7.49
C GLN A 243 -19.31 -19.26 -6.66
N ILE A 244 -19.38 -18.30 -5.76
CA ILE A 244 -18.39 -18.11 -4.68
C ILE A 244 -18.70 -19.16 -3.61
N THR A 245 -17.77 -20.09 -3.38
CA THR A 245 -18.00 -21.27 -2.54
C THR A 245 -17.38 -21.15 -1.14
N ALA A 246 -16.39 -20.26 -0.96
CA ALA A 246 -15.80 -20.01 0.34
C ALA A 246 -15.21 -18.60 0.43
N ARG A 247 -15.22 -18.06 1.66
CA ARG A 247 -14.55 -16.81 2.01
C ARG A 247 -13.52 -17.06 3.10
N THR A 248 -12.51 -16.18 3.15
CA THR A 248 -11.45 -16.17 4.17
C THR A 248 -11.95 -15.53 5.47
N PRO A 249 -11.18 -15.59 6.58
CA PRO A 249 -11.48 -14.85 7.80
C PRO A 249 -11.61 -13.33 7.60
N GLY A 250 -10.84 -12.74 6.66
CA GLY A 250 -10.95 -11.35 6.24
C GLY A 250 -12.06 -11.07 5.22
N HIS A 251 -12.98 -12.00 5.02
CA HIS A 251 -14.14 -11.92 4.12
C HIS A 251 -13.82 -11.84 2.63
N GLN A 252 -12.56 -12.01 2.23
CA GLN A 252 -12.21 -12.11 0.81
C GLN A 252 -12.69 -13.44 0.22
N VAL A 253 -12.85 -13.51 -1.09
CA VAL A 253 -13.17 -14.77 -1.77
C VAL A 253 -11.97 -15.71 -1.64
N ALA A 254 -12.15 -16.82 -0.95
CA ALA A 254 -11.16 -17.89 -0.88
C ALA A 254 -11.22 -18.75 -2.17
N THR A 255 -12.42 -19.18 -2.53
CA THR A 255 -12.64 -20.01 -3.72
C THR A 255 -13.94 -19.66 -4.43
N ALA A 256 -13.92 -19.79 -5.74
CA ALA A 256 -15.09 -19.76 -6.61
C ALA A 256 -15.07 -20.93 -7.60
N VAL A 257 -16.24 -21.36 -8.04
CA VAL A 257 -16.41 -22.42 -9.05
C VAL A 257 -17.11 -21.83 -10.26
N ILE A 258 -16.49 -21.92 -11.43
CA ILE A 258 -17.03 -21.47 -12.70
C ILE A 258 -17.06 -22.65 -13.66
N ASN A 259 -18.26 -23.10 -14.04
CA ASN A 259 -18.46 -24.24 -14.92
C ASN A 259 -17.60 -25.47 -14.52
N GLY A 260 -17.66 -25.85 -13.23
CA GLY A 260 -16.90 -26.97 -12.66
C GLY A 260 -15.42 -26.66 -12.33
N LYS A 261 -14.83 -25.59 -12.87
CA LYS A 261 -13.45 -25.20 -12.58
C LYS A 261 -13.36 -24.43 -11.28
N LYS A 262 -12.61 -24.96 -10.29
CA LYS A 262 -12.32 -24.29 -9.02
C LYS A 262 -11.16 -23.31 -9.18
N LEU A 263 -11.34 -22.05 -8.77
CA LEU A 263 -10.37 -20.97 -8.82
C LEU A 263 -10.20 -20.35 -7.43
N LYS A 264 -8.99 -19.91 -7.09
CA LYS A 264 -8.74 -19.09 -5.90
C LYS A 264 -9.16 -17.65 -6.16
N GLY A 265 -9.74 -16.99 -5.17
CA GLY A 265 -10.14 -15.58 -5.27
C GLY A 265 -8.96 -14.65 -5.55
N ARG A 266 -7.77 -14.93 -4.96
CA ARG A 266 -6.51 -14.23 -5.27
C ARG A 266 -6.18 -14.31 -6.76
N ASP A 267 -6.21 -15.50 -7.36
CA ASP A 267 -5.86 -15.70 -8.78
C ASP A 267 -6.86 -14.96 -9.70
N ILE A 268 -8.15 -14.96 -9.32
CA ILE A 268 -9.18 -14.20 -10.03
C ILE A 268 -8.88 -12.70 -9.95
N ARG A 269 -8.55 -12.19 -8.75
CA ARG A 269 -8.15 -10.79 -8.54
C ARG A 269 -6.99 -10.40 -9.45
N GLU A 270 -5.91 -11.18 -9.43
CA GLU A 270 -4.69 -10.90 -10.18
C GLU A 270 -4.93 -10.92 -11.70
N LYS A 271 -5.60 -11.96 -12.20
CA LYS A 271 -5.88 -12.11 -13.64
C LYS A 271 -6.84 -11.07 -14.20
N LEU A 272 -7.80 -10.62 -13.43
CA LEU A 272 -8.75 -9.59 -13.84
C LEU A 272 -8.31 -8.16 -13.47
N GLY A 273 -7.20 -7.99 -12.73
CA GLY A 273 -6.75 -6.68 -12.27
C GLY A 273 -7.73 -6.01 -11.29
N LEU A 274 -8.39 -6.80 -10.43
CA LEU A 274 -9.34 -6.29 -9.45
C LEU A 274 -8.63 -5.61 -8.28
N ARG A 275 -9.26 -4.59 -7.68
CA ARG A 275 -8.68 -3.88 -6.53
C ARG A 275 -8.49 -4.76 -5.31
N SER A 276 -9.40 -5.68 -5.05
CA SER A 276 -9.32 -6.63 -3.93
C SER A 276 -9.86 -8.01 -4.31
N ALA A 277 -9.63 -9.00 -3.46
CA ALA A 277 -10.25 -10.32 -3.58
C ALA A 277 -11.61 -10.42 -2.84
N ASP A 278 -12.09 -9.35 -2.19
CA ASP A 278 -13.49 -9.27 -1.77
C ASP A 278 -14.33 -8.69 -2.90
N PHE A 279 -14.89 -9.59 -3.71
CA PHE A 279 -15.69 -9.23 -4.87
C PHE A 279 -16.99 -9.99 -4.93
N GLU A 280 -17.92 -9.40 -5.68
CA GLU A 280 -19.16 -10.00 -6.15
C GLU A 280 -19.28 -9.74 -7.65
N TRP A 281 -19.91 -10.64 -8.36
CA TRP A 281 -20.13 -10.52 -9.80
C TRP A 281 -21.57 -10.72 -10.21
N LYS A 282 -21.95 -10.05 -11.30
CA LYS A 282 -23.25 -10.20 -11.94
C LYS A 282 -23.07 -10.19 -13.46
N ARG A 283 -23.68 -11.16 -14.15
CA ARG A 283 -23.73 -11.18 -15.59
C ARG A 283 -25.03 -10.53 -16.08
N ASN A 284 -24.91 -9.70 -17.09
CA ASN A 284 -26.02 -9.10 -17.82
C ASN A 284 -25.76 -9.31 -19.32
N GLY A 285 -26.36 -10.39 -19.86
CA GLY A 285 -26.16 -10.77 -21.27
C GLY A 285 -24.69 -10.99 -21.63
N GLY A 286 -24.12 -10.13 -22.48
CA GLY A 286 -22.75 -10.21 -22.96
C GLY A 286 -21.69 -9.57 -22.05
N SER A 287 -22.07 -9.03 -20.89
CA SER A 287 -21.16 -8.35 -19.95
C SER A 287 -21.23 -8.92 -18.55
N ILE A 288 -20.12 -8.81 -17.83
CA ILE A 288 -19.96 -9.20 -16.43
C ILE A 288 -19.48 -7.98 -15.64
N THR A 289 -20.30 -7.55 -14.69
CA THR A 289 -19.97 -6.48 -13.76
C THR A 289 -19.45 -7.09 -12.46
N ILE A 290 -18.27 -6.64 -12.02
CA ILE A 290 -17.63 -7.07 -10.77
C ILE A 290 -17.49 -5.87 -9.86
N THR A 291 -18.05 -5.98 -8.66
CA THR A 291 -17.90 -4.97 -7.59
C THR A 291 -16.94 -5.48 -6.54
N THR A 292 -15.92 -4.70 -6.18
CA THR A 292 -14.93 -5.02 -5.15
C THR A 292 -15.08 -4.11 -3.95
N LYS A 293 -14.81 -4.63 -2.74
CA LYS A 293 -14.67 -3.88 -1.49
C LYS A 293 -13.21 -3.90 -1.04
N GLY A 294 -12.65 -2.71 -0.75
CA GLY A 294 -11.25 -2.55 -0.37
C GLY A 294 -10.29 -2.45 -1.57
N PHE A 295 -9.01 -2.21 -1.25
CA PHE A 295 -7.94 -2.07 -2.24
C PHE A 295 -6.62 -2.60 -1.67
N GLY A 296 -6.08 -3.65 -2.24
CA GLY A 296 -4.85 -4.33 -1.85
C GLY A 296 -5.08 -5.78 -1.45
N HIS A 297 -4.03 -6.40 -0.90
CA HIS A 297 -4.04 -7.81 -0.49
C HIS A 297 -4.77 -8.05 0.84
N GLY A 298 -4.93 -7.03 1.67
CA GLY A 298 -5.68 -7.09 2.91
C GLY A 298 -4.86 -7.48 4.16
N VAL A 299 -3.61 -7.88 4.05
CA VAL A 299 -2.79 -8.34 5.19
C VAL A 299 -2.05 -7.20 5.85
N GLY A 300 -2.07 -7.12 7.20
CA GLY A 300 -1.37 -6.10 7.98
C GLY A 300 -2.12 -4.76 8.04
N MET A 301 -1.43 -3.63 7.95
CA MET A 301 -2.00 -2.30 8.20
C MET A 301 -2.76 -1.76 6.99
N SER A 302 -4.02 -1.38 7.17
CA SER A 302 -4.75 -0.55 6.21
C SER A 302 -4.30 0.91 6.35
N GLN A 303 -3.84 1.51 5.25
CA GLN A 303 -3.39 2.89 5.22
C GLN A 303 -4.52 3.89 5.50
N TYR A 304 -5.69 3.71 4.86
CA TYR A 304 -6.87 4.53 5.15
C TYR A 304 -7.42 4.26 6.53
N GLY A 305 -7.46 3.00 6.98
CA GLY A 305 -7.85 2.65 8.34
C GLY A 305 -6.98 3.33 9.39
N ALA A 306 -5.65 3.30 9.21
CA ALA A 306 -4.70 4.01 10.07
C ALA A 306 -4.96 5.54 10.10
N ASN A 307 -5.28 6.14 8.94
CA ASN A 307 -5.61 7.57 8.88
C ASN A 307 -6.87 7.90 9.67
N TYR A 308 -7.94 7.13 9.49
CA TYR A 308 -9.20 7.40 10.22
C TYR A 308 -9.08 7.09 11.72
N MET A 309 -8.27 6.10 12.13
CA MET A 309 -7.93 5.90 13.53
C MET A 309 -7.21 7.13 14.11
N ALA A 310 -6.25 7.69 13.37
CA ALA A 310 -5.55 8.92 13.76
C ALA A 310 -6.50 10.14 13.81
N GLU A 311 -7.49 10.23 12.92
CA GLU A 311 -8.54 11.25 12.98
C GLU A 311 -9.40 11.15 14.25
N GLN A 312 -9.57 9.95 14.78
CA GLN A 312 -10.24 9.68 16.04
C GLN A 312 -9.32 9.84 17.27
N GLY A 313 -8.11 10.39 17.10
CA GLY A 313 -7.17 10.66 18.18
C GLY A 313 -6.36 9.46 18.63
N LYS A 314 -6.33 8.35 17.87
CA LYS A 314 -5.47 7.21 18.16
C LYS A 314 -4.02 7.56 17.90
N SER A 315 -3.15 7.17 18.82
CA SER A 315 -1.69 7.32 18.68
C SER A 315 -1.10 6.35 17.65
N VAL A 316 0.12 6.62 17.20
CA VAL A 316 0.88 5.68 16.36
C VAL A 316 1.00 4.30 17.00
N ALA A 317 1.20 4.22 18.31
CA ALA A 317 1.29 2.97 19.04
C ALA A 317 -0.06 2.19 19.03
N ASP A 318 -1.20 2.89 19.21
CA ASP A 318 -2.52 2.28 19.12
C ASP A 318 -2.79 1.72 17.72
N ILE A 319 -2.43 2.47 16.67
CA ILE A 319 -2.60 2.06 15.27
C ILE A 319 -1.79 0.79 15.00
N LEU A 320 -0.51 0.79 15.35
CA LEU A 320 0.37 -0.34 15.08
C LEU A 320 -0.03 -1.60 15.86
N LYS A 321 -0.36 -1.47 17.16
CA LYS A 321 -0.83 -2.59 17.97
C LYS A 321 -2.18 -3.15 17.50
N HIS A 322 -3.01 -2.32 16.88
CA HIS A 322 -4.26 -2.78 16.29
C HIS A 322 -4.03 -3.70 15.09
N TYR A 323 -3.13 -3.30 14.17
CA TYR A 323 -2.90 -4.05 12.92
C TYR A 323 -1.86 -5.16 13.04
N TYR A 324 -0.90 -5.03 13.96
CA TYR A 324 0.16 -6.01 14.20
C TYR A 324 0.11 -6.49 15.64
N GLN A 325 -0.50 -7.67 15.85
CA GLN A 325 -0.79 -8.16 17.18
C GLN A 325 0.48 -8.59 17.94
N GLY A 326 0.61 -8.13 19.19
CA GLY A 326 1.75 -8.48 20.05
C GLY A 326 3.10 -7.91 19.58
N VAL A 327 3.09 -6.86 18.76
CA VAL A 327 4.29 -6.22 18.21
C VAL A 327 4.73 -5.07 19.13
N ASP A 328 6.04 -4.93 19.30
CA ASP A 328 6.69 -3.84 20.03
C ASP A 328 7.35 -2.84 19.08
N ILE A 329 7.52 -1.60 19.56
CA ILE A 329 8.36 -0.58 18.92
C ILE A 329 9.72 -0.61 19.60
N SER A 330 10.77 -0.95 18.88
CA SER A 330 12.14 -1.15 19.38
C SER A 330 13.14 -0.25 18.65
N GLU A 331 14.29 0.00 19.27
CA GLU A 331 15.41 0.70 18.61
C GLU A 331 16.05 -0.18 17.52
N ALA A 332 16.43 0.43 16.40
CA ALA A 332 17.02 -0.26 15.25
C ALA A 332 18.53 -0.48 15.39
N ASP A 333 19.21 0.19 16.31
CA ASP A 333 20.67 0.29 16.38
C ASP A 333 21.37 -1.07 16.41
N SER A 334 20.88 -2.03 17.19
CA SER A 334 21.48 -3.37 17.27
C SER A 334 21.45 -4.11 15.92
N PHE A 335 20.40 -3.91 15.13
CA PHE A 335 20.24 -4.49 13.80
C PHE A 335 21.12 -3.79 12.76
N LEU A 336 21.20 -2.45 12.83
CA LEU A 336 22.03 -1.66 11.94
C LEU A 336 23.52 -1.92 12.19
N ASN A 337 23.95 -2.04 13.45
CA ASN A 337 25.32 -2.40 13.82
C ASN A 337 25.67 -3.81 13.31
N LYS A 338 24.76 -4.78 13.43
CA LYS A 338 24.96 -6.12 12.86
C LYS A 338 25.13 -6.10 11.35
N TYR A 339 24.36 -5.28 10.64
CA TYR A 339 24.47 -5.11 9.20
C TYR A 339 25.81 -4.47 8.80
N MET A 340 26.24 -3.41 9.50
CA MET A 340 27.53 -2.76 9.23
C MET A 340 28.72 -3.70 9.47
N ALA A 341 28.63 -4.56 10.49
CA ALA A 341 29.68 -5.53 10.77
C ALA A 341 29.79 -6.68 9.74
N LYS A 342 28.76 -6.89 8.90
CA LYS A 342 28.76 -7.90 7.81
C LYS A 342 29.31 -7.38 6.48
N LYS A 343 29.45 -6.04 6.34
CA LYS A 343 30.02 -5.38 5.15
C LYS A 343 31.54 -5.22 5.28
#